data_66119d3ab2bbddf1c41962024c4db900
#
_entry.id   66119d3ab2bbddf1c41962024c4db900
#
_cell.length_a   1.000
_cell.length_b   1.000
_cell.length_c   1.000
_cell.angle_alpha   90.00
_cell.angle_beta   90.00
_cell.angle_gamma   90.00
#
_symmetry.space_group_name_H-M   'P 1'
#
loop_
_entity.id
_entity.type
_entity.pdbx_description
1 polymer ?
#
loop_
_entity_poly.entity_id
_entity_poly.type
_entity_poly.pdbx_seq_one_letter_code
_entity_poly.pdbx_strand_id
1 'polypeptide(L)'
;VLNEGPPDSIGIVDTMGCATPEAIKYMVRWVKGMTGLPIEIHTHNDFGMGVATELAAVTAGAEVVHSCANGLGERTGNAAMEELMLGLHLLYGYDTNYKFDKLPELAAMLSAIANIPIARNKPVLGSGNFIRESGIAIQYVMHDPLVMFGTHPALTGKSGEVMLGKKSGKASVVYKLGELGLGEAEDDQLAEMLTRVKQVGIAKRDMLSDAEFREIVDAVRAG
;
A
#
# COMPACT_ATOMS: atom_id res chain seq x y z
N VAL A 1 -12.83 -33.40 -21.74
CA VAL A 1 -13.64 -32.24 -21.36
C VAL A 1 -13.85 -31.34 -22.56
N LEU A 2 -12.78 -30.78 -23.19
CA LEU A 2 -12.90 -29.87 -24.34
C LEU A 2 -13.65 -30.47 -25.56
N ASN A 3 -13.68 -31.79 -25.66
CA ASN A 3 -14.40 -32.51 -26.74
C ASN A 3 -15.89 -32.79 -26.43
N GLU A 4 -16.35 -32.51 -25.21
CA GLU A 4 -17.71 -32.78 -24.76
C GLU A 4 -18.61 -31.54 -24.75
N GLY A 5 -18.02 -30.36 -24.82
CA GLY A 5 -18.70 -29.08 -24.94
C GLY A 5 -17.68 -27.94 -25.13
N PRO A 6 -17.96 -26.95 -25.99
CA PRO A 6 -17.05 -25.83 -26.20
C PRO A 6 -17.18 -24.86 -25.02
N PRO A 7 -16.15 -24.72 -24.16
CA PRO A 7 -16.14 -23.68 -23.17
C PRO A 7 -15.80 -22.31 -23.81
N ASP A 8 -16.27 -21.22 -23.22
CA ASP A 8 -15.96 -19.86 -23.66
C ASP A 8 -14.53 -19.44 -23.25
N SER A 9 -14.04 -20.01 -22.14
CA SER A 9 -12.72 -19.71 -21.57
C SER A 9 -12.19 -20.88 -20.76
N ILE A 10 -10.92 -20.83 -20.37
CA ILE A 10 -10.29 -21.80 -19.47
C ILE A 10 -9.70 -21.10 -18.26
N GLY A 11 -10.20 -21.48 -17.08
CA GLY A 11 -9.67 -21.02 -15.80
C GLY A 11 -8.46 -21.83 -15.36
N ILE A 12 -7.33 -21.16 -15.14
CA ILE A 12 -6.17 -21.71 -14.44
C ILE A 12 -6.27 -21.28 -12.97
N VAL A 13 -6.26 -22.26 -12.06
CA VAL A 13 -6.48 -21.99 -10.64
C VAL A 13 -5.28 -22.47 -9.83
N ASP A 14 -4.63 -21.54 -9.11
CA ASP A 14 -3.65 -21.85 -8.08
C ASP A 14 -4.33 -21.92 -6.72
N THR A 15 -5.00 -23.04 -6.48
CA THR A 15 -5.79 -23.30 -5.26
C THR A 15 -4.93 -23.23 -4.00
N MET A 16 -3.68 -23.63 -4.07
CA MET A 16 -2.78 -23.72 -2.91
C MET A 16 -1.94 -22.44 -2.73
N GLY A 17 -2.03 -21.49 -3.65
CA GLY A 17 -1.28 -20.23 -3.58
C GLY A 17 0.24 -20.41 -3.62
N CYS A 18 0.72 -21.49 -4.26
CA CYS A 18 2.14 -21.87 -4.25
C CYS A 18 2.83 -21.79 -5.62
N ALA A 19 2.11 -21.45 -6.67
CA ALA A 19 2.69 -21.28 -7.98
C ALA A 19 3.55 -20.01 -8.05
N THR A 20 4.74 -20.14 -8.63
CA THR A 20 5.58 -18.97 -8.91
C THR A 20 5.06 -18.21 -10.13
N PRO A 21 5.34 -16.90 -10.25
CA PRO A 21 5.01 -16.13 -11.45
C PRO A 21 5.50 -16.77 -12.76
N GLU A 22 6.69 -17.36 -12.75
CA GLU A 22 7.28 -18.05 -13.90
C GLU A 22 6.48 -19.30 -14.29
N ALA A 23 6.07 -20.10 -13.30
CA ALA A 23 5.26 -21.29 -13.53
C ALA A 23 3.92 -20.93 -14.16
N ILE A 24 3.25 -19.89 -13.66
CA ILE A 24 1.98 -19.42 -14.22
C ILE A 24 2.18 -18.84 -15.63
N LYS A 25 3.22 -18.06 -15.88
CA LYS A 25 3.52 -17.61 -17.26
C LYS A 25 3.66 -18.78 -18.24
N TYR A 26 4.35 -19.82 -17.81
CA TYR A 26 4.50 -21.03 -18.63
C TYR A 26 3.14 -21.69 -18.87
N MET A 27 2.35 -21.91 -17.81
CA MET A 27 1.04 -22.56 -17.90
C MET A 27 0.06 -21.79 -18.80
N VAL A 28 -0.03 -20.46 -18.63
CA VAL A 28 -0.91 -19.60 -19.43
C VAL A 28 -0.55 -19.73 -20.92
N ARG A 29 0.73 -19.58 -21.27
CA ARG A 29 1.18 -19.70 -22.66
C ARG A 29 0.93 -21.09 -23.23
N TRP A 30 1.20 -22.13 -22.46
CA TRP A 30 1.03 -23.51 -22.87
C TRP A 30 -0.44 -23.85 -23.11
N VAL A 31 -1.34 -23.55 -22.16
CA VAL A 31 -2.77 -23.81 -22.30
C VAL A 31 -3.39 -22.99 -23.42
N LYS A 32 -3.02 -21.69 -23.51
CA LYS A 32 -3.49 -20.82 -24.61
C LYS A 32 -3.05 -21.33 -25.97
N GLY A 33 -1.80 -21.77 -26.09
CA GLY A 33 -1.23 -22.32 -27.33
C GLY A 33 -1.91 -23.63 -27.76
N MET A 34 -2.34 -24.47 -26.82
CA MET A 34 -3.05 -25.73 -27.12
C MET A 34 -4.51 -25.52 -27.50
N THR A 35 -5.17 -24.55 -26.90
CA THR A 35 -6.63 -24.42 -26.97
C THR A 35 -7.10 -23.27 -27.85
N GLY A 36 -6.30 -22.21 -27.96
CA GLY A 36 -6.69 -20.95 -28.60
C GLY A 36 -7.79 -20.18 -27.86
N LEU A 37 -8.24 -20.67 -26.69
CA LEU A 37 -9.30 -20.05 -25.92
C LEU A 37 -8.78 -18.94 -24.99
N PRO A 38 -9.65 -18.00 -24.60
CA PRO A 38 -9.35 -17.04 -23.53
C PRO A 38 -8.95 -17.75 -22.25
N ILE A 39 -7.96 -17.20 -21.54
CA ILE A 39 -7.47 -17.73 -20.27
C ILE A 39 -7.92 -16.83 -19.13
N GLU A 40 -8.51 -17.46 -18.12
CA GLU A 40 -8.78 -16.84 -16.83
C GLU A 40 -7.77 -17.32 -15.80
N ILE A 41 -7.44 -16.49 -14.84
CA ILE A 41 -6.51 -16.82 -13.76
C ILE A 41 -7.15 -16.52 -12.41
N HIS A 42 -7.00 -17.46 -11.47
CA HIS A 42 -7.41 -17.31 -10.08
C HIS A 42 -6.31 -17.80 -9.16
N THR A 43 -5.81 -16.93 -8.29
CA THR A 43 -4.68 -17.27 -7.42
C THR A 43 -4.97 -16.96 -5.96
N HIS A 44 -4.56 -17.89 -5.08
CA HIS A 44 -4.48 -17.64 -3.65
C HIS A 44 -3.13 -17.04 -3.26
N ASN A 45 -3.05 -16.53 -2.03
CA ASN A 45 -1.92 -15.69 -1.59
C ASN A 45 -1.09 -16.33 -0.46
N ASP A 46 -1.04 -17.67 -0.39
CA ASP A 46 -0.43 -18.38 0.74
C ASP A 46 1.07 -18.10 0.91
N PHE A 47 1.77 -17.83 -0.17
CA PHE A 47 3.16 -17.39 -0.16
C PHE A 47 3.36 -15.89 -0.44
N GLY A 48 2.29 -15.09 -0.38
CA GLY A 48 2.37 -13.65 -0.63
C GLY A 48 2.61 -13.28 -2.11
N MET A 49 2.38 -14.21 -3.04
CA MET A 49 2.65 -14.02 -4.47
C MET A 49 1.40 -13.83 -5.33
N GLY A 50 0.20 -13.85 -4.75
CA GLY A 50 -1.05 -13.84 -5.51
C GLY A 50 -1.10 -12.72 -6.57
N VAL A 51 -0.84 -11.48 -6.18
CA VAL A 51 -0.82 -10.34 -7.11
C VAL A 51 0.28 -10.47 -8.16
N ALA A 52 1.49 -10.82 -7.75
CA ALA A 52 2.62 -10.98 -8.67
C ALA A 52 2.35 -12.08 -9.71
N THR A 53 1.70 -13.16 -9.27
CA THR A 53 1.34 -14.28 -10.11
C THR A 53 0.27 -13.90 -11.14
N GLU A 54 -0.75 -13.12 -10.75
CA GLU A 54 -1.76 -12.64 -11.70
C GLU A 54 -1.23 -11.60 -12.68
N LEU A 55 -0.38 -10.66 -12.23
CA LEU A 55 0.32 -9.76 -13.14
C LEU A 55 1.15 -10.53 -14.17
N ALA A 56 1.80 -11.60 -13.73
CA ALA A 56 2.56 -12.49 -14.60
C ALA A 56 1.67 -13.21 -15.63
N ALA A 57 0.47 -13.64 -15.21
CA ALA A 57 -0.51 -14.26 -16.08
C ALA A 57 -0.99 -13.32 -17.18
N VAL A 58 -1.32 -12.06 -16.82
CA VAL A 58 -1.71 -11.02 -17.80
C VAL A 58 -0.62 -10.80 -18.84
N THR A 59 0.64 -10.67 -18.41
CA THR A 59 1.77 -10.52 -19.36
C THR A 59 2.02 -11.74 -20.22
N ALA A 60 1.52 -12.91 -19.83
CA ALA A 60 1.58 -14.16 -20.61
C ALA A 60 0.38 -14.34 -21.56
N GLY A 61 -0.64 -13.48 -21.45
CA GLY A 61 -1.81 -13.48 -22.32
C GLY A 61 -3.10 -13.97 -21.66
N ALA A 62 -3.19 -14.00 -20.33
CA ALA A 62 -4.47 -14.15 -19.64
C ALA A 62 -5.34 -12.90 -19.88
N GLU A 63 -6.62 -13.11 -20.10
CA GLU A 63 -7.58 -12.07 -20.49
C GLU A 63 -8.51 -11.70 -19.34
N VAL A 64 -8.68 -12.61 -18.38
CA VAL A 64 -9.51 -12.41 -17.18
C VAL A 64 -8.69 -12.72 -15.93
N VAL A 65 -8.76 -11.84 -14.95
CA VAL A 65 -8.10 -12.00 -13.64
C VAL A 65 -9.13 -11.96 -12.52
N HIS A 66 -8.98 -12.85 -11.57
CA HIS A 66 -9.88 -12.96 -10.43
C HIS A 66 -9.20 -12.36 -9.19
N SER A 67 -9.73 -11.29 -8.68
CA SER A 67 -9.19 -10.63 -7.49
C SER A 67 -10.26 -10.35 -6.45
N CYS A 68 -9.84 -10.20 -5.20
CA CYS A 68 -10.72 -9.85 -4.11
C CYS A 68 -10.32 -8.52 -3.49
N ALA A 69 -11.28 -7.63 -3.25
CA ALA A 69 -11.02 -6.39 -2.54
C ALA A 69 -10.48 -6.71 -1.14
N ASN A 70 -9.50 -5.93 -0.68
CA ASN A 70 -8.70 -6.15 0.53
C ASN A 70 -7.88 -7.46 0.52
N GLY A 71 -7.89 -8.21 -0.58
CA GLY A 71 -7.28 -9.53 -0.67
C GLY A 71 -8.02 -10.58 0.17
N LEU A 72 -9.30 -10.37 0.47
CA LEU A 72 -10.10 -11.34 1.25
C LEU A 72 -10.24 -12.67 0.50
N GLY A 73 -10.45 -13.75 1.26
CA GLY A 73 -10.64 -15.09 0.72
C GLY A 73 -10.26 -16.19 1.69
N GLU A 74 -10.31 -17.41 1.25
CA GLU A 74 -9.92 -18.59 2.02
C GLU A 74 -8.45 -18.49 2.48
N ARG A 75 -8.16 -18.94 3.71
CA ARG A 75 -6.84 -18.97 4.35
C ARG A 75 -6.17 -17.59 4.42
N THR A 76 -5.19 -17.33 3.55
CA THR A 76 -4.47 -16.04 3.44
C THR A 76 -5.11 -15.09 2.44
N GLY A 77 -6.22 -15.51 1.81
CA GLY A 77 -6.95 -14.77 0.81
C GLY A 77 -6.46 -14.98 -0.62
N ASN A 78 -6.92 -14.10 -1.49
CA ASN A 78 -6.65 -14.11 -2.93
C ASN A 78 -5.77 -12.93 -3.33
N ALA A 79 -5.45 -12.82 -4.62
CA ALA A 79 -4.84 -11.62 -5.16
C ALA A 79 -5.64 -10.38 -4.75
N ALA A 80 -5.00 -9.41 -4.14
CA ALA A 80 -5.65 -8.19 -3.69
C ALA A 80 -5.98 -7.28 -4.87
N MET A 81 -7.27 -6.98 -5.06
CA MET A 81 -7.76 -6.21 -6.19
C MET A 81 -7.07 -4.85 -6.32
N GLU A 82 -6.95 -4.12 -5.23
CA GLU A 82 -6.35 -2.79 -5.20
C GLU A 82 -4.88 -2.78 -5.62
N GLU A 83 -4.14 -3.81 -5.23
CA GLU A 83 -2.73 -3.99 -5.58
C GLU A 83 -2.60 -4.39 -7.06
N LEU A 84 -3.45 -5.31 -7.50
CA LEU A 84 -3.49 -5.78 -8.89
C LEU A 84 -3.85 -4.65 -9.85
N MET A 85 -4.91 -3.88 -9.55
CA MET A 85 -5.37 -2.77 -10.38
C MET A 85 -4.31 -1.68 -10.53
N LEU A 86 -3.68 -1.28 -9.41
CA LEU A 86 -2.60 -0.29 -9.45
C LEU A 86 -1.36 -0.84 -10.15
N GLY A 87 -1.02 -2.11 -9.93
CA GLY A 87 0.08 -2.77 -10.63
C GLY A 87 -0.12 -2.77 -12.14
N LEU A 88 -1.29 -3.16 -12.62
CA LEU A 88 -1.63 -3.13 -14.06
C LEU A 88 -1.53 -1.72 -14.63
N HIS A 89 -2.05 -0.72 -13.92
CA HIS A 89 -2.06 0.66 -14.40
C HIS A 89 -0.67 1.29 -14.38
N LEU A 90 0.02 1.28 -13.23
CA LEU A 90 1.27 2.03 -13.03
C LEU A 90 2.52 1.30 -13.56
N LEU A 91 2.58 -0.02 -13.41
CA LEU A 91 3.78 -0.78 -13.76
C LEU A 91 3.72 -1.34 -15.17
N TYR A 92 2.53 -1.63 -15.66
CA TYR A 92 2.34 -2.26 -16.97
C TYR A 92 1.63 -1.38 -17.99
N GLY A 93 1.16 -0.18 -17.61
CA GLY A 93 0.58 0.81 -18.52
C GLY A 93 -0.81 0.45 -19.06
N TYR A 94 -1.53 -0.45 -18.40
CA TYR A 94 -2.92 -0.75 -18.78
C TYR A 94 -3.85 0.39 -18.37
N ASP A 95 -4.65 0.87 -19.30
CA ASP A 95 -5.75 1.79 -18.99
C ASP A 95 -6.96 0.99 -18.51
N THR A 96 -7.22 1.07 -17.23
CA THR A 96 -8.25 0.25 -16.58
C THR A 96 -9.54 1.00 -16.29
N ASN A 97 -9.60 2.32 -16.52
CA ASN A 97 -10.75 3.18 -16.22
C ASN A 97 -11.27 3.10 -14.76
N TYR A 98 -10.48 2.61 -13.83
CA TYR A 98 -10.85 2.49 -12.42
C TYR A 98 -10.72 3.81 -11.67
N LYS A 99 -11.60 4.02 -10.69
CA LYS A 99 -11.56 5.16 -9.77
C LYS A 99 -10.73 4.80 -8.56
N PHE A 100 -9.41 4.94 -8.65
CA PHE A 100 -8.49 4.57 -7.57
C PHE A 100 -8.69 5.39 -6.29
N ASP A 101 -9.20 6.61 -6.39
CA ASP A 101 -9.57 7.47 -5.27
C ASP A 101 -10.69 6.88 -4.41
N LYS A 102 -11.46 5.92 -4.93
CA LYS A 102 -12.52 5.21 -4.22
C LYS A 102 -12.06 3.94 -3.48
N LEU A 103 -10.83 3.52 -3.67
CA LEU A 103 -10.31 2.31 -3.02
C LEU A 103 -10.34 2.38 -1.48
N PRO A 104 -9.99 3.49 -0.81
CA PRO A 104 -10.07 3.57 0.65
C PRO A 104 -11.50 3.43 1.19
N GLU A 105 -12.48 4.02 0.51
CA GLU A 105 -13.90 3.93 0.89
C GLU A 105 -14.41 2.49 0.76
N LEU A 106 -14.15 1.85 -0.37
CA LEU A 106 -14.49 0.44 -0.61
C LEU A 106 -13.83 -0.48 0.43
N ALA A 107 -12.54 -0.26 0.69
CA ALA A 107 -11.78 -1.06 1.63
C ALA A 107 -12.29 -0.95 3.07
N ALA A 108 -12.65 0.27 3.51
CA ALA A 108 -13.23 0.49 4.83
C ALA A 108 -14.59 -0.18 4.97
N MET A 109 -15.44 -0.07 3.96
CA MET A 109 -16.75 -0.73 3.94
C MET A 109 -16.60 -2.26 4.05
N LEU A 110 -15.73 -2.86 3.26
CA LEU A 110 -15.51 -4.31 3.28
C LEU A 110 -14.86 -4.78 4.58
N SER A 111 -13.92 -4.01 5.13
CA SER A 111 -13.33 -4.28 6.44
C SER A 111 -14.40 -4.32 7.54
N ALA A 112 -15.36 -3.40 7.51
CA ALA A 112 -16.47 -3.38 8.45
C ALA A 112 -17.43 -4.56 8.26
N ILE A 113 -17.80 -4.90 7.02
CA ILE A 113 -18.70 -6.03 6.71
C ILE A 113 -18.07 -7.37 7.11
N ALA A 114 -16.80 -7.56 6.77
CA ALA A 114 -16.08 -8.80 7.06
C ALA A 114 -15.58 -8.92 8.51
N ASN A 115 -15.59 -7.80 9.26
CA ASN A 115 -14.95 -7.68 10.58
C ASN A 115 -13.46 -8.09 10.57
N ILE A 116 -12.75 -7.74 9.49
CA ILE A 116 -11.32 -7.99 9.31
C ILE A 116 -10.64 -6.63 9.14
N PRO A 117 -9.80 -6.19 10.10
CA PRO A 117 -9.14 -4.89 10.02
C PRO A 117 -8.07 -4.86 8.92
N ILE A 118 -7.90 -3.70 8.31
CA ILE A 118 -6.84 -3.45 7.34
C ILE A 118 -5.53 -3.25 8.12
N ALA A 119 -4.51 -4.06 7.81
CA ALA A 119 -3.20 -3.90 8.42
C ALA A 119 -2.59 -2.53 8.06
N ARG A 120 -1.93 -1.89 9.03
CA ARG A 120 -1.31 -0.57 8.85
C ARG A 120 -0.34 -0.52 7.65
N ASN A 121 0.37 -1.60 7.40
CA ASN A 121 1.35 -1.75 6.32
C ASN A 121 0.81 -2.46 5.09
N LYS A 122 -0.51 -2.65 4.97
CA LYS A 122 -1.09 -3.25 3.77
C LYS A 122 -0.78 -2.37 2.54
N PRO A 123 -0.22 -2.92 1.47
CA PRO A 123 0.02 -2.14 0.26
C PRO A 123 -1.24 -1.40 -0.20
N VAL A 124 -1.09 -0.21 -0.75
CA VAL A 124 -2.14 0.67 -1.26
C VAL A 124 -3.07 1.22 -0.17
N LEU A 125 -3.62 0.37 0.70
CA LEU A 125 -4.70 0.71 1.62
C LEU A 125 -4.25 1.09 3.02
N GLY A 126 -3.12 0.55 3.48
CA GLY A 126 -2.64 0.70 4.85
C GLY A 126 -2.50 2.16 5.28
N SER A 127 -2.85 2.45 6.54
CA SER A 127 -2.79 3.80 7.09
C SER A 127 -1.35 4.33 7.21
N GLY A 128 -0.35 3.45 7.17
CA GLY A 128 1.07 3.83 7.25
C GLY A 128 1.75 4.09 5.91
N ASN A 129 1.08 3.86 4.77
CA ASN A 129 1.74 3.84 3.47
C ASN A 129 2.35 5.18 3.04
N PHE A 130 1.75 6.29 3.46
CA PHE A 130 2.21 7.64 3.10
C PHE A 130 2.63 8.45 4.31
N ILE A 131 3.04 7.76 5.39
CA ILE A 131 3.58 8.40 6.60
C ILE A 131 5.10 8.50 6.51
N ARG A 132 5.62 9.66 6.81
CA ARG A 132 7.05 9.93 6.94
C ARG A 132 7.41 10.29 8.38
N GLU A 133 8.20 9.45 9.05
CA GLU A 133 8.71 9.68 10.39
C GLU A 133 10.17 10.22 10.35
N SER A 134 10.98 9.71 9.41
CA SER A 134 12.38 10.11 9.26
C SER A 134 12.54 11.52 8.70
N GLY A 135 13.48 12.28 9.25
CA GLY A 135 13.81 13.63 8.78
C GLY A 135 14.51 13.71 7.42
N ILE A 136 14.97 12.56 6.88
CA ILE A 136 15.68 12.53 5.60
C ILE A 136 14.70 12.90 4.47
N ALA A 137 15.10 13.88 3.66
CA ALA A 137 14.38 14.34 2.47
C ALA A 137 12.94 14.84 2.72
N ILE A 138 12.58 15.18 3.95
CA ILE A 138 11.19 15.50 4.30
C ILE A 138 10.63 16.66 3.46
N GLN A 139 11.41 17.70 3.22
CA GLN A 139 11.00 18.86 2.42
C GLN A 139 10.72 18.48 0.97
N TYR A 140 11.54 17.60 0.40
CA TYR A 140 11.37 17.11 -0.96
C TYR A 140 10.15 16.20 -1.08
N VAL A 141 9.97 15.27 -0.12
CA VAL A 141 8.85 14.31 -0.12
C VAL A 141 7.49 15.00 -0.01
N MET A 142 7.42 16.10 0.76
CA MET A 142 6.16 16.83 0.91
C MET A 142 5.86 17.74 -0.29
N HIS A 143 6.89 18.10 -1.07
CA HIS A 143 6.74 18.82 -2.33
C HIS A 143 6.45 17.85 -3.49
N ASP A 144 7.21 16.77 -3.58
CA ASP A 144 7.04 15.70 -4.58
C ASP A 144 7.06 14.33 -3.88
N PRO A 145 5.88 13.76 -3.59
CA PRO A 145 5.78 12.48 -2.91
C PRO A 145 6.49 11.32 -3.61
N LEU A 146 6.65 11.37 -4.93
CA LEU A 146 7.28 10.30 -5.71
C LEU A 146 8.79 10.16 -5.45
N VAL A 147 9.40 11.13 -4.79
CA VAL A 147 10.81 11.00 -4.32
C VAL A 147 11.00 9.81 -3.38
N MET A 148 9.95 9.43 -2.61
CA MET A 148 10.06 8.38 -1.58
C MET A 148 8.91 7.38 -1.56
N PHE A 149 7.78 7.70 -2.20
CA PHE A 149 6.62 6.80 -2.27
C PHE A 149 6.53 6.16 -3.65
N GLY A 150 6.18 4.89 -3.70
CA GLY A 150 6.02 4.16 -4.96
C GLY A 150 4.84 4.62 -5.80
N THR A 151 3.90 5.36 -5.19
CA THR A 151 2.74 5.96 -5.87
C THR A 151 2.48 7.35 -5.29
N HIS A 152 1.89 8.24 -6.09
CA HIS A 152 1.45 9.53 -5.56
C HIS A 152 0.21 9.33 -4.66
N PRO A 153 0.21 9.86 -3.41
CA PRO A 153 -0.90 9.63 -2.46
C PRO A 153 -2.28 10.02 -3.02
N ALA A 154 -2.36 11.14 -3.74
CA ALA A 154 -3.61 11.62 -4.32
C ALA A 154 -4.25 10.64 -5.31
N LEU A 155 -3.49 9.75 -5.93
CA LEU A 155 -4.03 8.73 -6.84
C LEU A 155 -5.02 7.80 -6.10
N THR A 156 -4.76 7.52 -4.84
CA THR A 156 -5.62 6.71 -3.98
C THR A 156 -6.45 7.54 -2.99
N GLY A 157 -6.66 8.82 -3.28
CA GLY A 157 -7.46 9.71 -2.43
C GLY A 157 -6.84 9.99 -1.04
N LYS A 158 -5.53 9.80 -0.89
CA LYS A 158 -4.78 10.02 0.36
C LYS A 158 -3.87 11.24 0.26
N SER A 159 -3.32 11.65 1.39
CA SER A 159 -2.25 12.66 1.50
C SER A 159 -1.01 12.06 2.14
N GLY A 160 0.15 12.66 1.88
CA GLY A 160 1.35 12.38 2.64
C GLY A 160 1.28 13.06 4.00
N GLU A 161 1.77 12.40 5.03
CA GLU A 161 1.79 12.91 6.42
C GLU A 161 3.17 12.82 7.02
N VAL A 162 3.56 13.84 7.77
CA VAL A 162 4.74 13.81 8.63
C VAL A 162 4.32 13.52 10.05
N MET A 163 4.81 12.41 10.58
CA MET A 163 4.57 12.02 11.97
C MET A 163 5.88 12.05 12.74
N LEU A 164 5.84 12.45 14.01
CA LEU A 164 7.01 12.48 14.87
C LEU A 164 7.13 11.22 15.71
N GLY A 165 8.38 10.77 15.94
CA GLY A 165 8.66 9.58 16.74
C GLY A 165 10.16 9.32 16.90
N LYS A 166 10.52 8.11 17.26
CA LYS A 166 11.93 7.72 17.55
C LYS A 166 12.90 7.91 16.39
N LYS A 167 12.40 7.89 15.14
CA LYS A 167 13.22 8.04 13.93
C LYS A 167 13.29 9.49 13.42
N SER A 168 12.58 10.42 14.06
CA SER A 168 12.56 11.82 13.66
C SER A 168 13.93 12.45 13.71
N GLY A 169 14.15 13.39 12.83
CA GLY A 169 15.30 14.28 12.78
C GLY A 169 14.89 15.74 13.01
N LYS A 170 15.86 16.65 13.11
CA LYS A 170 15.62 18.09 13.26
C LYS A 170 14.67 18.61 12.18
N ALA A 171 14.87 18.20 10.92
CA ALA A 171 14.01 18.59 9.80
C ALA A 171 12.54 18.17 9.98
N SER A 172 12.25 17.00 10.64
CA SER A 172 10.89 16.60 10.94
C SER A 172 10.23 17.54 11.95
N VAL A 173 10.98 17.95 12.99
CA VAL A 173 10.49 18.88 14.02
C VAL A 173 10.20 20.24 13.40
N VAL A 174 11.11 20.79 12.61
CA VAL A 174 10.93 22.06 11.90
C VAL A 174 9.69 22.01 10.99
N TYR A 175 9.58 20.95 10.20
CA TYR A 175 8.42 20.78 9.33
C TYR A 175 7.10 20.77 10.14
N LYS A 176 7.05 20.00 11.24
CA LYS A 176 5.83 19.85 12.06
C LYS A 176 5.48 21.14 12.81
N LEU A 177 6.48 21.93 13.24
CA LEU A 177 6.24 23.27 13.79
C LEU A 177 5.54 24.16 12.77
N GLY A 178 6.01 24.19 11.53
CA GLY A 178 5.39 24.95 10.45
C GLY A 178 3.98 24.46 10.11
N GLU A 179 3.79 23.13 9.96
CA GLU A 179 2.50 22.52 9.66
C GLU A 179 1.42 22.86 10.73
N LEU A 180 1.81 22.86 11.99
CA LEU A 180 0.89 23.15 13.10
C LEU A 180 0.77 24.65 13.44
N GLY A 181 1.47 25.54 12.71
CA GLY A 181 1.44 26.97 12.96
C GLY A 181 2.05 27.37 14.31
N LEU A 182 3.02 26.59 14.81
CA LEU A 182 3.63 26.83 16.13
C LEU A 182 4.82 27.80 16.07
N GLY A 183 5.14 28.37 14.91
CA GLY A 183 6.25 29.31 14.75
C GLY A 183 7.62 28.63 14.75
N GLU A 184 8.66 29.44 14.61
CA GLU A 184 10.05 28.97 14.58
C GLU A 184 10.57 28.70 15.99
N ALA A 185 11.66 27.95 16.07
CA ALA A 185 12.37 27.66 17.31
C ALA A 185 13.88 27.73 17.07
N GLU A 186 14.62 28.18 18.08
CA GLU A 186 16.07 28.25 18.06
C GLU A 186 16.70 26.84 18.07
N ASP A 187 17.98 26.74 17.73
CA ASP A 187 18.69 25.47 17.55
C ASP A 187 18.72 24.59 18.80
N ASP A 188 18.85 25.18 19.96
CA ASP A 188 18.81 24.51 21.27
C ASP A 188 17.41 24.01 21.61
N GLN A 189 16.38 24.81 21.37
CA GLN A 189 14.98 24.40 21.52
C GLN A 189 14.63 23.25 20.59
N LEU A 190 15.05 23.31 19.32
CA LEU A 190 14.86 22.23 18.36
C LEU A 190 15.54 20.92 18.79
N ALA A 191 16.73 21.01 19.38
CA ALA A 191 17.45 19.85 19.89
C ALA A 191 16.74 19.23 21.10
N GLU A 192 16.23 20.05 22.00
CA GLU A 192 15.47 19.61 23.17
C GLU A 192 14.11 19.01 22.76
N MET A 193 13.36 19.67 21.86
CA MET A 193 12.12 19.13 21.31
C MET A 193 12.35 17.77 20.67
N LEU A 194 13.40 17.62 19.84
CA LEU A 194 13.75 16.35 19.20
C LEU A 194 14.06 15.25 20.23
N THR A 195 14.78 15.61 21.29
CA THR A 195 15.09 14.68 22.36
C THR A 195 13.84 14.17 23.03
N ARG A 196 12.93 15.06 23.41
CA ARG A 196 11.63 14.68 24.04
C ARG A 196 10.73 13.90 23.09
N VAL A 197 10.64 14.29 21.84
CA VAL A 197 9.92 13.53 20.79
C VAL A 197 10.40 12.08 20.73
N LYS A 198 11.72 11.85 20.72
CA LYS A 198 12.27 10.49 20.70
C LYS A 198 11.97 9.73 21.98
N GLN A 199 12.08 10.38 23.15
CA GLN A 199 11.75 9.76 24.43
C GLN A 199 10.30 9.32 24.50
N VAL A 200 9.36 10.20 24.14
CA VAL A 200 7.92 9.88 24.10
C VAL A 200 7.65 8.74 23.11
N GLY A 201 8.18 8.85 21.89
CA GLY A 201 7.99 7.81 20.87
C GLY A 201 8.55 6.44 21.27
N ILE A 202 9.68 6.40 21.99
CA ILE A 202 10.25 5.17 22.52
C ILE A 202 9.37 4.59 23.66
N ALA A 203 8.97 5.44 24.60
CA ALA A 203 8.13 5.03 25.73
C ALA A 203 6.76 4.50 25.29
N LYS A 204 6.13 5.22 24.36
CA LYS A 204 4.82 4.88 23.78
C LYS A 204 4.90 3.69 22.81
N ARG A 205 6.05 3.43 22.21
CA ARG A 205 6.26 2.47 21.10
C ARG A 205 5.41 2.79 19.86
N ASP A 206 5.11 4.06 19.67
CA ASP A 206 4.32 4.58 18.55
C ASP A 206 4.76 6.01 18.21
N MET A 207 4.19 6.56 17.14
CA MET A 207 4.37 7.97 16.77
C MET A 207 3.55 8.88 17.68
N LEU A 208 3.95 10.14 17.77
CA LEU A 208 3.26 11.15 18.56
C LEU A 208 2.04 11.68 17.80
N SER A 209 0.99 11.98 18.54
CA SER A 209 -0.09 12.84 18.05
C SER A 209 0.34 14.31 18.02
N ASP A 210 -0.38 15.13 17.27
CA ASP A 210 -0.15 16.57 17.24
C ASP A 210 -0.34 17.23 18.61
N ALA A 211 -1.25 16.71 19.44
CA ALA A 211 -1.46 17.20 20.81
C ALA A 211 -0.24 16.95 21.69
N GLU A 212 0.32 15.72 21.67
CA GLU A 212 1.53 15.39 22.42
C GLU A 212 2.73 16.22 21.97
N PHE A 213 2.83 16.53 20.67
CA PHE A 213 3.89 17.40 20.19
C PHE A 213 3.70 18.86 20.65
N ARG A 214 2.47 19.39 20.66
CA ARG A 214 2.18 20.73 21.21
C ARG A 214 2.59 20.83 22.68
N GLU A 215 2.29 19.83 23.49
CA GLU A 215 2.72 19.80 24.90
C GLU A 215 4.25 19.86 25.05
N ILE A 216 4.98 19.15 24.16
CA ILE A 216 6.45 19.21 24.14
C ILE A 216 6.94 20.63 23.79
N VAL A 217 6.35 21.26 22.79
CA VAL A 217 6.72 22.61 22.35
C VAL A 217 6.48 23.61 23.48
N ASP A 218 5.32 23.56 24.11
CA ASP A 218 4.96 24.46 25.21
C ASP A 218 5.91 24.28 26.40
N ALA A 219 6.21 23.05 26.77
CA ALA A 219 7.11 22.75 27.87
C ALA A 219 8.60 23.18 27.59
N VAL A 220 9.04 23.12 26.34
CA VAL A 220 10.41 23.59 25.97
C VAL A 220 10.47 25.11 25.94
N ARG A 221 9.39 25.80 25.58
CA ARG A 221 9.34 27.25 25.53
C ARG A 221 9.12 27.92 26.89
N ALA A 222 8.57 27.19 27.85
CA ALA A 222 8.31 27.69 29.20
C ALA A 222 9.55 27.59 30.12
N GLY A 223 10.53 26.78 29.80
CA GLY A 223 11.75 26.54 30.60
C GLY A 223 12.98 27.11 30.01
#